data_1c5891fdd605d1553dddb22435cef565
#
_entry.id   1c5891fdd605d1553dddb22435cef565
#
_cell.length_a   1.000
_cell.length_b   1.000
_cell.length_c   1.000
_cell.angle_alpha   90.00
_cell.angle_beta   90.00
_cell.angle_gamma   90.00
#
_symmetry.space_group_name_H-M   'P 1'
#
loop_
_entity.id
_entity.type
_entity.pdbx_description
1 polymer ?
#
loop_
_entity_poly.entity_id
_entity_poly.type
_entity_poly.pdbx_seq_one_letter_code
_entity_poly.pdbx_strand_id
1 'polypeptide(L)'
;VSVVDVPGTFNFRDVGGLSAGERRTRSGVLFRSGNLAHLEPAGRDRVAGLGIRRIVDLRDDDERRREPSRLDGLGIDTVHLPMYAGSVSSFFADDLSLGDVYRALVDGSASRLVEAARAVLEVQPVLVHCTVGKDRTGLSVALILAAAGVDDDAVLADYARTEALLPATRNESVLRYLRQRYPGARHLEDLVTRSPAEAMRAVFDDLRLRYGSVVEYLQAYGLTTVEIAELRRALVE
;
A
#
# COMPACT_ATOMS: atom_id res chain seq x y z
N VAL A 1 -5.26 -3.47 -14.19
CA VAL A 1 -4.02 -3.48 -13.36
C VAL A 1 -2.92 -4.18 -14.13
N SER A 2 -1.84 -3.47 -14.41
CA SER A 2 -0.68 -4.00 -15.13
C SER A 2 0.50 -4.18 -14.17
N VAL A 3 1.00 -5.42 -14.07
CA VAL A 3 2.27 -5.68 -13.38
C VAL A 3 3.38 -5.05 -14.21
N VAL A 4 4.24 -4.30 -13.56
CA VAL A 4 5.40 -3.65 -14.18
C VAL A 4 6.65 -4.34 -13.67
N ASP A 5 7.43 -4.92 -14.56
CA ASP A 5 8.73 -5.46 -14.20
C ASP A 5 9.72 -4.32 -13.94
N VAL A 6 10.18 -4.23 -12.69
CA VAL A 6 11.15 -3.22 -12.23
C VAL A 6 12.24 -3.96 -11.46
N PRO A 7 13.41 -4.21 -12.09
CA PRO A 7 14.51 -4.93 -11.45
C PRO A 7 14.96 -4.32 -10.11
N GLY A 8 15.06 -5.18 -9.10
CA GLY A 8 15.46 -4.77 -7.74
C GLY A 8 14.28 -4.35 -6.83
N THR A 9 13.05 -4.48 -7.28
CA THR A 9 11.86 -4.40 -6.42
C THR A 9 10.86 -5.51 -6.77
N PHE A 10 9.78 -5.60 -6.04
CA PHE A 10 8.71 -6.57 -6.27
C PHE A 10 7.35 -5.95 -5.98
N ASN A 11 6.28 -6.66 -6.36
CA ASN A 11 4.91 -6.22 -6.13
C ASN A 11 4.60 -4.86 -6.81
N PHE A 12 5.42 -4.47 -7.82
CA PHE A 12 5.27 -3.21 -8.53
C PHE A 12 4.17 -3.31 -9.58
N ARG A 13 3.22 -2.41 -9.55
CA ARG A 13 2.13 -2.34 -10.52
C ARG A 13 1.46 -0.98 -10.65
N ASP A 14 0.91 -0.75 -11.82
CA ASP A 14 -0.07 0.30 -12.10
C ASP A 14 -1.46 -0.19 -11.67
N VAL A 15 -2.20 0.61 -10.92
CA VAL A 15 -3.57 0.28 -10.52
C VAL A 15 -4.63 0.78 -11.51
N GLY A 16 -4.22 1.13 -12.72
CA GLY A 16 -5.14 1.49 -13.80
C GLY A 16 -5.99 0.31 -14.30
N GLY A 17 -7.15 0.62 -14.88
CA GLY A 17 -8.07 -0.35 -15.46
C GLY A 17 -9.02 -1.04 -14.47
N LEU A 18 -9.01 -0.67 -13.18
CA LEU A 18 -9.99 -1.16 -12.20
C LEU A 18 -11.38 -0.58 -12.47
N SER A 19 -12.43 -1.37 -12.28
CA SER A 19 -13.81 -0.94 -12.49
C SER A 19 -14.25 0.10 -11.45
N ALA A 20 -14.95 1.14 -11.91
CA ALA A 20 -15.54 2.21 -11.11
C ALA A 20 -16.93 2.55 -11.68
N GLY A 21 -17.88 1.63 -11.52
CA GLY A 21 -19.16 1.61 -12.22
C GLY A 21 -18.94 1.39 -13.74
N GLU A 22 -19.44 2.29 -14.56
CA GLU A 22 -19.24 2.28 -16.03
C GLU A 22 -17.85 2.79 -16.46
N ARG A 23 -17.07 3.30 -15.53
CA ARG A 23 -15.73 3.88 -15.75
C ARG A 23 -14.64 2.95 -15.28
N ARG A 24 -13.39 3.38 -15.45
CA ARG A 24 -12.19 2.66 -14.97
C ARG A 24 -11.18 3.62 -14.37
N THR A 25 -10.30 3.08 -13.54
CA THR A 25 -9.14 3.85 -13.10
C THR A 25 -8.20 4.13 -14.26
N ARG A 26 -7.63 5.36 -14.28
CA ARG A 26 -6.64 5.78 -15.27
C ARG A 26 -5.35 5.01 -15.11
N SER A 27 -4.78 4.53 -16.22
CA SER A 27 -3.44 3.95 -16.23
C SER A 27 -2.37 5.03 -16.19
N GLY A 28 -1.22 4.69 -15.61
CA GLY A 28 -0.06 5.60 -15.53
C GLY A 28 -0.21 6.72 -14.52
N VAL A 29 -1.17 6.67 -13.59
CA VAL A 29 -1.44 7.72 -12.60
C VAL A 29 -1.05 7.31 -11.19
N LEU A 30 -1.49 6.15 -10.75
CA LEU A 30 -1.19 5.62 -9.42
C LEU A 30 -0.52 4.25 -9.53
N PHE A 31 0.66 4.16 -8.92
CA PHE A 31 1.45 2.94 -8.83
C PHE A 31 1.60 2.51 -7.37
N ARG A 32 1.87 1.23 -7.17
CA ARG A 32 2.22 0.69 -5.86
C ARG A 32 3.35 -0.35 -5.97
N SER A 33 4.19 -0.45 -4.91
CA SER A 33 5.30 -1.41 -4.90
C SER A 33 5.73 -1.83 -3.49
N GLY A 34 6.68 -2.75 -3.43
CA GLY A 34 7.53 -3.00 -2.27
C GLY A 34 8.68 -1.99 -2.18
N ASN A 35 9.70 -2.36 -1.41
CA ASN A 35 10.87 -1.54 -1.11
C ASN A 35 11.66 -1.17 -2.39
N LEU A 36 12.20 0.03 -2.41
CA LEU A 36 13.01 0.58 -3.50
C LEU A 36 14.52 0.61 -3.17
N ALA A 37 14.93 0.02 -2.05
CA ALA A 37 16.31 0.03 -1.59
C ALA A 37 17.25 -0.84 -2.45
N HIS A 38 16.70 -1.81 -3.17
CA HIS A 38 17.49 -2.74 -3.99
C HIS A 38 17.34 -2.49 -5.49
N LEU A 39 16.79 -1.32 -5.89
CA LEU A 39 16.67 -0.97 -7.31
C LEU A 39 18.02 -1.12 -8.02
N GLU A 40 18.03 -1.92 -9.07
CA GLU A 40 19.15 -2.06 -10.00
C GLU A 40 19.19 -0.87 -10.97
N PRO A 41 20.28 -0.62 -11.68
CA PRO A 41 20.32 0.44 -12.69
C PRO A 41 19.15 0.39 -13.68
N ALA A 42 18.86 -0.80 -14.23
CA ALA A 42 17.73 -1.00 -15.14
C ALA A 42 16.36 -0.74 -14.46
N GLY A 43 16.24 -1.06 -13.16
CA GLY A 43 15.04 -0.73 -12.38
C GLY A 43 14.86 0.76 -12.19
N ARG A 44 15.93 1.49 -11.94
CA ARG A 44 15.93 2.97 -11.85
C ARG A 44 15.50 3.61 -13.17
N ASP A 45 16.08 3.13 -14.30
CA ASP A 45 15.72 3.59 -15.63
C ASP A 45 14.23 3.30 -15.92
N ARG A 46 13.73 2.15 -15.46
CA ARG A 46 12.32 1.80 -15.60
C ARG A 46 11.42 2.74 -14.79
N VAL A 47 11.78 3.06 -13.55
CA VAL A 47 11.04 4.01 -12.69
C VAL A 47 11.03 5.41 -13.33
N ALA A 48 12.17 5.88 -13.85
CA ALA A 48 12.28 7.14 -14.58
C ALA A 48 11.38 7.15 -15.83
N GLY A 49 11.39 6.06 -16.60
CA GLY A 49 10.58 5.90 -17.82
C GLY A 49 9.07 5.86 -17.59
N LEU A 50 8.62 5.56 -16.36
CA LEU A 50 7.19 5.63 -15.96
C LEU A 50 6.73 7.07 -15.69
N GLY A 51 7.64 8.04 -15.68
CA GLY A 51 7.32 9.43 -15.44
C GLY A 51 6.83 9.72 -14.02
N ILE A 52 7.13 8.85 -13.05
CA ILE A 52 6.73 9.04 -11.65
C ILE A 52 7.34 10.35 -11.14
N ARG A 53 6.49 11.21 -10.60
CA ARG A 53 6.87 12.54 -10.11
C ARG A 53 6.92 12.60 -8.59
N ARG A 54 6.18 11.71 -7.91
CA ARG A 54 6.13 11.64 -6.45
C ARG A 54 6.19 10.20 -5.97
N ILE A 55 6.87 9.99 -4.86
CA ILE A 55 6.87 8.75 -4.09
C ILE A 55 6.32 9.04 -2.71
N VAL A 56 5.34 8.24 -2.26
CA VAL A 56 4.82 8.23 -0.90
C VAL A 56 5.44 7.03 -0.17
N ASP A 57 6.39 7.30 0.71
CA ASP A 57 7.09 6.29 1.50
C ASP A 57 6.42 6.14 2.88
N LEU A 58 5.76 5.00 3.10
CA LEU A 58 5.01 4.69 4.31
C LEU A 58 5.85 3.98 5.39
N ARG A 59 7.15 3.80 5.15
CA ARG A 59 8.08 3.14 6.07
C ARG A 59 8.43 4.07 7.24
N ASP A 60 8.76 3.45 8.36
CA ASP A 60 9.29 4.21 9.49
C ASP A 60 10.76 4.67 9.27
N ASP A 61 11.27 5.49 10.18
CA ASP A 61 12.62 6.02 10.10
C ASP A 61 13.69 4.95 10.21
N ASP A 62 13.45 3.88 10.99
CA ASP A 62 14.39 2.78 11.15
C ASP A 62 14.48 1.92 9.89
N GLU A 63 13.34 1.63 9.25
CA GLU A 63 13.28 0.94 7.98
C GLU A 63 14.02 1.72 6.88
N ARG A 64 13.80 3.04 6.82
CA ARG A 64 14.46 3.92 5.84
C ARG A 64 15.97 4.03 6.06
N ARG A 65 16.41 4.10 7.32
CA ARG A 65 17.84 4.15 7.65
C ARG A 65 18.56 2.85 7.30
N ARG A 66 17.91 1.69 7.54
CA ARG A 66 18.50 0.37 7.23
C ARG A 66 18.52 0.09 5.75
N GLU A 67 17.48 0.51 5.02
CA GLU A 67 17.27 0.24 3.61
C GLU A 67 16.86 1.52 2.87
N PRO A 68 17.78 2.49 2.67
CA PRO A 68 17.47 3.73 1.96
C PRO A 68 17.07 3.45 0.50
N SER A 69 16.04 4.13 0.01
CA SER A 69 15.61 4.01 -1.39
C SER A 69 16.70 4.52 -2.35
N ARG A 70 16.94 3.79 -3.42
CA ARG A 70 17.96 4.15 -4.45
C ARG A 70 17.35 5.03 -5.55
N LEU A 71 17.04 6.27 -5.20
CA LEU A 71 16.37 7.23 -6.08
C LEU A 71 17.26 8.43 -6.48
N ASP A 72 18.51 8.42 -6.06
CA ASP A 72 19.45 9.53 -6.30
C ASP A 72 19.54 9.86 -7.79
N GLY A 73 19.44 11.17 -8.11
CA GLY A 73 19.51 11.66 -9.48
C GLY A 73 18.26 11.46 -10.33
N LEU A 74 17.18 10.85 -9.82
CA LEU A 74 15.93 10.71 -10.57
C LEU A 74 15.02 11.96 -10.50
N GLY A 75 15.30 12.90 -9.61
CA GLY A 75 14.51 14.14 -9.47
C GLY A 75 13.07 13.90 -9.00
N ILE A 76 12.81 12.79 -8.33
CA ILE A 76 11.47 12.41 -7.85
C ILE A 76 11.27 12.97 -6.44
N ASP A 77 10.17 13.71 -6.24
CA ASP A 77 9.75 14.20 -4.93
C ASP A 77 9.36 13.01 -4.03
N THR A 78 9.80 13.02 -2.78
CA THR A 78 9.48 11.96 -1.81
C THR A 78 8.81 12.52 -0.57
N VAL A 79 7.56 12.12 -0.36
CA VAL A 79 6.79 12.43 0.85
C VAL A 79 6.91 11.26 1.81
N HIS A 80 7.43 11.52 3.00
CA HIS A 80 7.57 10.53 4.07
C HIS A 80 6.37 10.57 4.99
N LEU A 81 5.57 9.51 4.99
CA LEU A 81 4.36 9.37 5.79
C LEU A 81 4.41 8.05 6.59
N PRO A 82 5.19 8.00 7.67
CA PRO A 82 5.35 6.77 8.43
C PRO A 82 4.01 6.32 9.01
N MET A 83 3.64 5.08 8.69
CA MET A 83 2.46 4.43 9.24
C MET A 83 2.89 3.35 10.23
N TYR A 84 2.35 3.45 11.44
CA TYR A 84 2.67 2.53 12.52
C TYR A 84 1.46 1.67 12.87
N ALA A 85 1.71 0.36 13.00
CA ALA A 85 0.81 -0.57 13.67
C ALA A 85 1.52 -1.21 14.89
N GLY A 86 2.52 -0.52 15.45
CA GLY A 86 3.52 -1.08 16.35
C GLY A 86 4.81 -1.46 15.61
N SER A 87 5.83 -1.95 16.32
CA SER A 87 7.03 -2.47 15.66
C SER A 87 6.70 -3.77 14.92
N VAL A 88 7.32 -4.01 13.76
CA VAL A 88 7.15 -5.28 13.02
C VAL A 88 7.49 -6.48 13.90
N SER A 89 8.45 -6.32 14.82
CA SER A 89 8.80 -7.36 15.79
C SER A 89 7.70 -7.61 16.84
N SER A 90 6.93 -6.60 17.22
CA SER A 90 5.82 -6.78 18.16
C SER A 90 4.68 -7.61 17.56
N PHE A 91 4.41 -7.49 16.26
CA PHE A 91 3.37 -8.33 15.61
C PHE A 91 3.61 -9.81 15.81
N PHE A 92 4.86 -10.23 15.71
CA PHE A 92 5.24 -11.64 15.88
C PHE A 92 5.39 -12.04 17.34
N ALA A 93 5.87 -11.12 18.21
CA ALA A 93 6.00 -11.36 19.63
C ALA A 93 4.63 -11.50 20.33
N ASP A 94 3.67 -10.66 19.91
CA ASP A 94 2.31 -10.62 20.47
C ASP A 94 1.34 -11.55 19.71
N ASP A 95 1.84 -12.32 18.73
CA ASP A 95 1.09 -13.26 17.89
C ASP A 95 -0.18 -12.64 17.28
N LEU A 96 -0.06 -11.40 16.76
CA LEU A 96 -1.17 -10.68 16.15
C LEU A 96 -1.64 -11.37 14.87
N SER A 97 -2.95 -11.41 14.68
CA SER A 97 -3.53 -11.81 13.39
C SER A 97 -3.40 -10.68 12.36
N LEU A 98 -3.58 -11.01 11.09
CA LEU A 98 -3.64 -10.02 10.00
C LEU A 98 -4.75 -8.97 10.24
N GLY A 99 -5.90 -9.40 10.80
CA GLY A 99 -6.99 -8.51 11.17
C GLY A 99 -6.62 -7.52 12.27
N ASP A 100 -5.86 -7.96 13.28
CA ASP A 100 -5.39 -7.08 14.37
C ASP A 100 -4.42 -6.02 13.83
N VAL A 101 -3.52 -6.40 12.91
CA VAL A 101 -2.60 -5.46 12.24
C VAL A 101 -3.37 -4.41 11.45
N TYR A 102 -4.39 -4.81 10.68
CA TYR A 102 -5.19 -3.83 9.92
C TYR A 102 -6.02 -2.93 10.84
N ARG A 103 -6.58 -3.44 11.91
CA ARG A 103 -7.28 -2.60 12.90
C ARG A 103 -6.34 -1.58 13.51
N ALA A 104 -5.15 -2.00 13.91
CA ALA A 104 -4.13 -1.10 14.45
C ALA A 104 -3.71 -0.01 13.44
N LEU A 105 -3.58 -0.35 12.13
CA LEU A 105 -3.30 0.61 11.08
C LEU A 105 -4.44 1.61 10.88
N VAL A 106 -5.68 1.14 10.81
CA VAL A 106 -6.87 1.99 10.65
C VAL A 106 -7.00 2.96 11.84
N ASP A 107 -6.85 2.46 13.07
CA ASP A 107 -7.07 3.27 14.26
C ASP A 107 -5.86 4.19 14.57
N GLY A 108 -4.65 3.70 14.34
CA GLY A 108 -3.41 4.42 14.70
C GLY A 108 -2.85 5.32 13.60
N SER A 109 -3.28 5.16 12.34
CA SER A 109 -2.71 5.89 11.21
C SER A 109 -3.73 6.68 10.38
N ALA A 110 -4.91 6.95 10.92
CA ALA A 110 -6.01 7.59 10.18
C ALA A 110 -5.60 8.93 9.53
N SER A 111 -4.92 9.81 10.25
CA SER A 111 -4.42 11.08 9.69
C SER A 111 -3.40 10.84 8.57
N ARG A 112 -2.55 9.82 8.70
CA ARG A 112 -1.56 9.45 7.65
C ARG A 112 -2.22 8.89 6.41
N LEU A 113 -3.34 8.17 6.56
CA LEU A 113 -4.14 7.69 5.42
C LEU A 113 -4.75 8.86 4.64
N VAL A 114 -5.24 9.90 5.33
CA VAL A 114 -5.72 11.14 4.72
C VAL A 114 -4.57 11.90 4.03
N GLU A 115 -3.42 12.04 4.70
CA GLU A 115 -2.22 12.68 4.11
C GLU A 115 -1.74 11.92 2.86
N ALA A 116 -1.78 10.59 2.86
CA ALA A 116 -1.45 9.78 1.69
C ALA A 116 -2.43 10.02 0.52
N ALA A 117 -3.73 10.16 0.80
CA ALA A 117 -4.73 10.51 -0.21
C ALA A 117 -4.45 11.91 -0.81
N ARG A 118 -4.09 12.89 0.02
CA ARG A 118 -3.69 14.24 -0.43
C ARG A 118 -2.41 14.21 -1.27
N ALA A 119 -1.40 13.46 -0.83
CA ALA A 119 -0.15 13.32 -1.58
C ALA A 119 -0.37 12.70 -2.97
N VAL A 120 -1.31 11.75 -3.10
CA VAL A 120 -1.74 11.19 -4.38
C VAL A 120 -2.47 12.22 -5.23
N LEU A 121 -3.32 13.05 -4.60
CA LEU A 121 -4.09 14.07 -5.30
C LEU A 121 -3.21 15.19 -5.86
N GLU A 122 -2.24 15.66 -5.08
CA GLU A 122 -1.43 16.85 -5.41
C GLU A 122 -0.51 16.65 -6.60
N VAL A 123 0.10 15.48 -6.74
CA VAL A 123 1.11 15.21 -7.80
C VAL A 123 0.96 13.80 -8.35
N GLN A 124 0.78 13.71 -9.67
CA GLN A 124 0.76 12.43 -10.40
C GLN A 124 1.71 12.51 -11.61
N PRO A 125 2.19 11.38 -12.12
CA PRO A 125 2.11 10.02 -11.61
C PRO A 125 2.77 9.84 -10.23
N VAL A 126 2.16 9.03 -9.36
CA VAL A 126 2.61 8.81 -7.98
C VAL A 126 2.79 7.33 -7.69
N LEU A 127 3.82 7.00 -6.92
CA LEU A 127 4.09 5.66 -6.40
C LEU A 127 3.91 5.63 -4.89
N VAL A 128 3.07 4.74 -4.38
CA VAL A 128 2.92 4.48 -2.94
C VAL A 128 3.63 3.18 -2.58
N HIS A 129 4.52 3.21 -1.59
CA HIS A 129 5.22 2.01 -1.16
C HIS A 129 5.47 1.93 0.34
N CYS A 130 5.78 0.73 0.82
CA CYS A 130 6.36 0.46 2.12
C CYS A 130 7.49 -0.58 1.96
N THR A 131 7.76 -1.42 2.95
CA THR A 131 8.81 -2.46 2.85
C THR A 131 8.39 -3.61 1.94
N VAL A 132 7.17 -4.13 2.07
CA VAL A 132 6.69 -5.27 1.27
C VAL A 132 5.68 -4.83 0.19
N GLY A 133 5.08 -3.65 0.35
CA GLY A 133 4.00 -3.20 -0.52
C GLY A 133 2.67 -3.93 -0.26
N LYS A 134 2.55 -4.64 0.88
CA LYS A 134 1.42 -5.50 1.22
C LYS A 134 0.42 -4.77 2.12
N ASP A 135 0.75 -4.56 3.39
CA ASP A 135 -0.20 -4.13 4.41
C ASP A 135 -0.42 -2.61 4.40
N ARG A 136 0.57 -1.80 4.76
CA ARG A 136 0.48 -0.33 4.77
C ARG A 136 0.12 0.23 3.40
N THR A 137 0.84 -0.21 2.38
CA THR A 137 0.57 0.16 0.98
C THR A 137 -0.79 -0.35 0.52
N GLY A 138 -1.11 -1.61 0.85
CA GLY A 138 -2.38 -2.24 0.48
C GLY A 138 -3.57 -1.48 1.05
N LEU A 139 -3.54 -1.18 2.35
CA LEU A 139 -4.58 -0.40 3.02
C LEU A 139 -4.70 1.00 2.43
N SER A 140 -3.58 1.75 2.33
CA SER A 140 -3.61 3.12 1.81
C SER A 140 -4.21 3.18 0.41
N VAL A 141 -3.72 2.34 -0.51
CA VAL A 141 -4.20 2.30 -1.90
C VAL A 141 -5.66 1.84 -1.96
N ALA A 142 -6.07 0.85 -1.15
CA ALA A 142 -7.45 0.39 -1.12
C ALA A 142 -8.42 1.50 -0.68
N LEU A 143 -8.10 2.25 0.38
CA LEU A 143 -8.95 3.34 0.85
C LEU A 143 -8.98 4.51 -0.14
N ILE A 144 -7.86 4.85 -0.79
CA ILE A 144 -7.80 5.90 -1.82
C ILE A 144 -8.67 5.52 -3.03
N LEU A 145 -8.56 4.27 -3.50
CA LEU A 145 -9.37 3.77 -4.62
C LEU A 145 -10.87 3.74 -4.28
N ALA A 146 -11.23 3.26 -3.08
CA ALA A 146 -12.61 3.27 -2.62
C ALA A 146 -13.17 4.69 -2.52
N ALA A 147 -12.38 5.67 -2.00
CA ALA A 147 -12.77 7.07 -1.96
C ALA A 147 -12.95 7.69 -3.35
N ALA A 148 -12.14 7.25 -4.33
CA ALA A 148 -12.29 7.64 -5.73
C ALA A 148 -13.51 6.99 -6.42
N GLY A 149 -14.21 6.07 -5.76
CA GLY A 149 -15.41 5.41 -6.27
C GLY A 149 -15.10 4.18 -7.14
N VAL A 150 -13.97 3.54 -6.93
CA VAL A 150 -13.64 2.23 -7.52
C VAL A 150 -14.48 1.16 -6.83
N ASP A 151 -14.99 0.20 -7.61
CA ASP A 151 -15.83 -0.88 -7.11
C ASP A 151 -15.06 -1.73 -6.08
N ASP A 152 -15.69 -2.04 -4.96
CA ASP A 152 -15.05 -2.78 -3.86
C ASP A 152 -14.40 -4.08 -4.34
N ASP A 153 -15.10 -4.90 -5.12
CA ASP A 153 -14.55 -6.16 -5.61
C ASP A 153 -13.31 -5.95 -6.48
N ALA A 154 -13.22 -4.85 -7.22
CA ALA A 154 -12.03 -4.50 -7.99
C ALA A 154 -10.86 -4.09 -7.08
N VAL A 155 -11.13 -3.34 -6.01
CA VAL A 155 -10.13 -2.97 -4.99
C VAL A 155 -9.62 -4.21 -4.26
N LEU A 156 -10.53 -5.09 -3.83
CA LEU A 156 -10.20 -6.33 -3.13
C LEU A 156 -9.39 -7.27 -4.01
N ALA A 157 -9.73 -7.36 -5.30
CA ALA A 157 -8.99 -8.17 -6.27
C ALA A 157 -7.56 -7.62 -6.49
N ASP A 158 -7.37 -6.27 -6.59
CA ASP A 158 -6.02 -5.71 -6.66
C ASP A 158 -5.22 -6.02 -5.39
N TYR A 159 -5.80 -5.82 -4.21
CA TYR A 159 -5.14 -6.13 -2.95
C TYR A 159 -4.67 -7.60 -2.90
N ALA A 160 -5.54 -8.55 -3.25
CA ALA A 160 -5.26 -9.98 -3.21
C ALA A 160 -4.14 -10.43 -4.16
N ARG A 161 -3.92 -9.72 -5.28
CA ARG A 161 -2.79 -10.01 -6.20
C ARG A 161 -1.42 -9.95 -5.55
N THR A 162 -1.28 -9.23 -4.44
CA THR A 162 0.00 -9.07 -3.73
C THR A 162 0.61 -10.41 -3.37
N GLU A 163 -0.18 -11.38 -2.90
CA GLU A 163 0.31 -12.71 -2.53
C GLU A 163 1.08 -13.40 -3.67
N ALA A 164 0.55 -13.35 -4.88
CA ALA A 164 1.19 -13.93 -6.06
C ALA A 164 2.39 -13.12 -6.58
N LEU A 165 2.53 -11.85 -6.16
CA LEU A 165 3.60 -10.96 -6.59
C LEU A 165 4.77 -10.89 -5.58
N LEU A 166 4.68 -11.61 -4.46
CA LEU A 166 5.79 -11.71 -3.51
C LEU A 166 6.71 -12.87 -3.92
N PRO A 167 8.04 -12.64 -4.04
CA PRO A 167 8.98 -13.69 -4.41
C PRO A 167 8.99 -14.85 -3.40
N ALA A 168 8.82 -16.08 -3.88
CA ALA A 168 8.81 -17.29 -3.03
C ALA A 168 10.09 -17.41 -2.19
N THR A 169 11.26 -17.16 -2.80
CA THR A 169 12.56 -17.20 -2.13
C THR A 169 12.67 -16.22 -0.96
N ARG A 170 12.11 -15.01 -1.12
CA ARG A 170 11.98 -14.02 -0.03
C ARG A 170 11.11 -14.59 1.09
N ASN A 171 9.92 -15.08 0.75
CA ASN A 171 8.93 -15.58 1.72
C ASN A 171 9.53 -16.73 2.55
N GLU A 172 10.17 -17.68 1.91
CA GLU A 172 10.84 -18.81 2.58
C GLU A 172 11.94 -18.34 3.54
N SER A 173 12.77 -17.41 3.10
CA SER A 173 13.88 -16.88 3.90
C SER A 173 13.37 -16.13 5.14
N VAL A 174 12.37 -15.27 4.96
CA VAL A 174 11.75 -14.51 6.06
C VAL A 174 11.03 -15.44 7.04
N LEU A 175 10.24 -16.39 6.54
CA LEU A 175 9.55 -17.37 7.40
C LEU A 175 10.53 -18.23 8.19
N ARG A 176 11.64 -18.69 7.58
CA ARG A 176 12.68 -19.45 8.26
C ARG A 176 13.28 -18.65 9.43
N TYR A 177 13.64 -17.40 9.18
CA TYR A 177 14.18 -16.50 10.21
C TYR A 177 13.17 -16.27 11.33
N LEU A 178 11.92 -15.95 11.01
CA LEU A 178 10.89 -15.64 11.99
C LEU A 178 10.46 -16.85 12.83
N ARG A 179 10.38 -18.05 12.22
CA ARG A 179 10.09 -19.29 12.98
C ARG A 179 11.17 -19.60 14.02
N GLN A 180 12.45 -19.30 13.72
CA GLN A 180 13.52 -19.43 14.71
C GLN A 180 13.43 -18.39 15.82
N ARG A 181 13.02 -17.17 15.48
CA ARG A 181 12.98 -16.04 16.42
C ARG A 181 11.72 -16.01 17.28
N TYR A 182 10.59 -16.48 16.74
CA TYR A 182 9.26 -16.49 17.35
C TYR A 182 8.58 -17.85 17.21
N PRO A 183 9.08 -18.90 17.90
CA PRO A 183 8.62 -20.28 17.68
C PRO A 183 7.15 -20.51 18.12
N GLY A 184 6.59 -19.62 18.94
CA GLY A 184 5.20 -19.67 19.39
C GLY A 184 4.19 -18.91 18.53
N ALA A 185 4.66 -18.11 17.56
CA ALA A 185 3.76 -17.30 16.74
C ALA A 185 3.02 -18.14 15.70
N ARG A 186 1.70 -18.09 15.72
CA ARG A 186 0.79 -18.90 14.89
C ARG A 186 0.48 -18.26 13.54
N HIS A 187 0.56 -16.92 13.47
CA HIS A 187 0.13 -16.12 12.31
C HIS A 187 1.27 -15.70 11.38
N LEU A 188 2.48 -16.30 11.53
CA LEU A 188 3.66 -15.92 10.74
C LEU A 188 3.43 -15.99 9.23
N GLU A 189 2.81 -17.06 8.76
CA GLU A 189 2.60 -17.26 7.33
C GLU A 189 1.64 -16.23 6.77
N ASP A 190 0.53 -15.98 7.45
CA ASP A 190 -0.46 -14.97 7.04
C ASP A 190 0.17 -13.57 6.99
N LEU A 191 0.92 -13.21 8.03
CA LEU A 191 1.56 -11.89 8.12
C LEU A 191 2.68 -11.70 7.08
N VAL A 192 3.40 -12.76 6.69
CA VAL A 192 4.54 -12.65 5.78
C VAL A 192 4.14 -12.79 4.32
N THR A 193 3.19 -13.68 4.00
CA THR A 193 2.95 -14.11 2.63
C THR A 193 1.55 -13.81 2.12
N ARG A 194 0.52 -13.85 2.98
CA ARG A 194 -0.87 -13.84 2.56
C ARG A 194 -1.44 -12.42 2.43
N SER A 195 -2.30 -12.26 1.44
CA SER A 195 -3.13 -11.07 1.24
C SER A 195 -4.54 -11.47 0.76
N PRO A 196 -5.29 -12.24 1.59
CA PRO A 196 -6.62 -12.70 1.18
C PRO A 196 -7.58 -11.51 1.05
N ALA A 197 -8.43 -11.54 0.01
CA ALA A 197 -9.42 -10.48 -0.24
C ALA A 197 -10.32 -10.23 0.97
N GLU A 198 -10.62 -11.29 1.72
CA GLU A 198 -11.45 -11.29 2.92
C GLU A 198 -10.87 -10.40 4.03
N ALA A 199 -9.55 -10.30 4.15
CA ALA A 199 -8.91 -9.43 5.14
C ALA A 199 -9.19 -7.95 4.86
N MET A 200 -9.11 -7.53 3.60
CA MET A 200 -9.45 -6.15 3.22
C MET A 200 -10.95 -5.91 3.21
N ARG A 201 -11.77 -6.92 2.86
CA ARG A 201 -13.23 -6.86 2.99
C ARG A 201 -13.64 -6.60 4.44
N ALA A 202 -13.05 -7.32 5.38
CA ALA A 202 -13.31 -7.12 6.81
C ALA A 202 -12.96 -5.69 7.27
N VAL A 203 -11.91 -5.07 6.73
CA VAL A 203 -11.60 -3.66 6.97
C VAL A 203 -12.72 -2.76 6.44
N PHE A 204 -13.18 -2.97 5.22
CA PHE A 204 -14.26 -2.16 4.63
C PHE A 204 -15.57 -2.31 5.42
N ASP A 205 -15.89 -3.52 5.86
CA ASP A 205 -17.09 -3.79 6.66
C ASP A 205 -17.01 -3.15 8.05
N ASP A 206 -15.85 -3.19 8.73
CA ASP A 206 -15.62 -2.49 9.99
C ASP A 206 -15.77 -0.97 9.83
N LEU A 207 -15.19 -0.39 8.77
CA LEU A 207 -15.32 1.04 8.48
C LEU A 207 -16.77 1.44 8.18
N ARG A 208 -17.52 0.60 7.44
CA ARG A 208 -18.95 0.83 7.21
C ARG A 208 -19.76 0.79 8.50
N LEU A 209 -19.48 -0.19 9.35
CA LEU A 209 -20.16 -0.33 10.64
C LEU A 209 -19.91 0.88 11.55
N ARG A 210 -18.67 1.38 11.61
CA ARG A 210 -18.24 2.42 12.54
C ARG A 210 -18.49 3.83 12.03
N TYR A 211 -18.41 4.05 10.73
CA TYR A 211 -18.42 5.38 10.12
C TYR A 211 -19.46 5.55 9.02
N GLY A 212 -20.11 4.48 8.56
CA GLY A 212 -21.05 4.48 7.44
C GLY A 212 -20.42 4.09 6.10
N SER A 213 -19.21 4.55 5.82
CA SER A 213 -18.44 4.21 4.61
C SER A 213 -16.95 4.48 4.78
N VAL A 214 -16.14 4.02 3.82
CA VAL A 214 -14.71 4.40 3.71
C VAL A 214 -14.56 5.91 3.51
N VAL A 215 -15.45 6.52 2.73
CA VAL A 215 -15.45 7.97 2.49
C VAL A 215 -15.69 8.74 3.79
N GLU A 216 -16.72 8.37 4.55
CA GLU A 216 -17.04 9.01 5.82
C GLU A 216 -15.95 8.81 6.88
N TYR A 217 -15.28 7.65 6.89
CA TYR A 217 -14.08 7.46 7.71
C TYR A 217 -13.00 8.48 7.36
N LEU A 218 -12.62 8.61 6.08
CA LEU A 218 -11.59 9.56 5.67
C LEU A 218 -12.01 11.01 5.95
N GLN A 219 -13.30 11.32 5.80
CA GLN A 219 -13.86 12.64 6.14
C GLN A 219 -13.80 12.93 7.63
N ALA A 220 -14.07 11.95 8.48
CA ALA A 220 -13.96 12.09 9.94
C ALA A 220 -12.54 12.47 10.38
N TYR A 221 -11.53 12.09 9.57
CA TYR A 221 -10.13 12.45 9.80
C TYR A 221 -9.62 13.59 8.90
N GLY A 222 -10.53 14.31 8.26
CA GLY A 222 -10.27 15.61 7.65
C GLY A 222 -10.15 15.65 6.12
N LEU A 223 -10.38 14.54 5.40
CA LEU A 223 -10.46 14.60 3.94
C LEU A 223 -11.77 15.27 3.53
N THR A 224 -11.70 16.34 2.77
CA THR A 224 -12.89 17.12 2.39
C THR A 224 -13.66 16.50 1.23
N THR A 225 -14.94 16.84 1.11
CA THR A 225 -15.77 16.43 -0.04
C THR A 225 -15.19 16.91 -1.38
N VAL A 226 -14.54 18.09 -1.37
CA VAL A 226 -13.88 18.62 -2.57
C VAL A 226 -12.69 17.74 -2.97
N GLU A 227 -11.82 17.40 -2.01
CA GLU A 227 -10.67 16.51 -2.25
C GLU A 227 -11.11 15.13 -2.74
N ILE A 228 -12.21 14.57 -2.22
CA ILE A 228 -12.79 13.30 -2.70
C ILE A 228 -13.24 13.42 -4.16
N ALA A 229 -13.93 14.49 -4.51
CA ALA A 229 -14.37 14.72 -5.89
C ALA A 229 -13.14 14.91 -6.83
N GLU A 230 -12.08 15.52 -6.35
CA GLU A 230 -10.83 15.69 -7.08
C GLU A 230 -10.06 14.37 -7.24
N LEU A 231 -9.99 13.53 -6.19
CA LEU A 231 -9.43 12.17 -6.29
C LEU A 231 -10.15 11.36 -7.36
N ARG A 232 -11.48 11.42 -7.38
CA ARG A 232 -12.27 10.74 -8.40
C ARG A 232 -11.92 11.22 -9.81
N ARG A 233 -11.83 12.53 -10.03
CA ARG A 233 -11.45 13.11 -11.33
C ARG A 233 -10.02 12.76 -11.74
N ALA A 234 -9.11 12.71 -10.76
CA ALA A 234 -7.71 12.38 -11.02
C ALA A 234 -7.49 10.91 -11.37
N LEU A 235 -8.20 10.01 -10.67
CA LEU A 235 -7.95 8.57 -10.75
C LEU A 235 -8.91 7.82 -11.68
N VAL A 236 -10.10 8.36 -12.00
CA VAL A 236 -11.15 7.65 -12.76
C VAL A 236 -11.49 8.40 -14.05
N GLU A 237 -11.63 7.67 -15.18
CA GLU A 237 -11.98 8.18 -16.51
C GLU A 237 -13.23 7.52 -17.06
#